data_ea369f1f8073aa79e3c3eab565253400
#
_entry.id   ea369f1f8073aa79e3c3eab565253400
#
_cell.length_a   1.000
_cell.length_b   1.000
_cell.length_c   1.000
_cell.angle_alpha   90.00
_cell.angle_beta   90.00
_cell.angle_gamma   90.00
#
_symmetry.space_group_name_H-M   'P 1'
#
loop_
_entity.id
_entity.type
_entity.pdbx_description
1 polymer ?
#
loop_
_entity_poly.entity_id
_entity_poly.type
_entity_poly.pdbx_seq_one_letter_code
_entity_poly.pdbx_strand_id
1 'polypeptide(L)'
;MTNNFANIENGISTFSNGKVTIEKKLNTTGIVWLIIGALMFVAQIFDKENGTITMALLMMGLCAVAYGIIVLFAKKTSFYFNGKAMKMYNFMFNADRSADVIRLHEAGEFGEMLDIPRNSAAKIMLKILVANDYSVAYSQIWKFSAENYNYEPSTEISEHDKAQCQKINTLVVSY
;
A
#
# COMPACT_ATOMS: atom_id res chain seq x y z
N MET A 1 22.40 -16.69 -6.02
CA MET A 1 22.60 -15.29 -6.44
C MET A 1 21.32 -14.55 -6.13
N THR A 2 21.31 -13.72 -5.10
CA THR A 2 20.18 -12.84 -4.80
C THR A 2 20.22 -11.69 -5.81
N ASN A 3 19.30 -11.72 -6.79
CA ASN A 3 19.10 -10.59 -7.69
C ASN A 3 18.55 -9.43 -6.85
N ASN A 4 19.40 -8.43 -6.59
CA ASN A 4 19.04 -7.28 -5.77
C ASN A 4 18.35 -6.24 -6.67
N PHE A 5 17.11 -6.52 -7.10
CA PHE A 5 16.32 -5.59 -7.87
C PHE A 5 15.93 -4.36 -7.03
N ALA A 6 15.94 -3.19 -7.65
CA ALA A 6 15.46 -1.98 -6.98
C ALA A 6 13.97 -2.14 -6.62
N ASN A 7 13.61 -1.80 -5.38
CA ASN A 7 12.24 -1.85 -4.90
C ASN A 7 11.43 -0.68 -5.48
N ILE A 8 10.27 -0.95 -6.09
CA ILE A 8 9.39 0.07 -6.66
C ILE A 8 9.02 1.17 -5.64
N GLU A 9 8.87 0.84 -4.35
CA GLU A 9 8.47 1.81 -3.33
C GLU A 9 9.57 2.85 -3.02
N ASN A 10 10.83 2.48 -3.15
CA ASN A 10 11.98 3.34 -2.84
C ASN A 10 12.80 3.72 -4.08
N GLY A 11 12.87 2.83 -5.08
CA GLY A 11 13.69 2.98 -6.27
C GLY A 11 13.00 3.68 -7.45
N ILE A 12 11.68 3.84 -7.40
CA ILE A 12 10.91 4.39 -8.52
C ILE A 12 11.34 5.80 -8.93
N SER A 13 11.75 6.63 -7.99
CA SER A 13 12.21 8.00 -8.27
C SER A 13 13.48 7.99 -9.13
N THR A 14 14.43 7.09 -8.82
CA THR A 14 15.67 6.92 -9.59
C THR A 14 15.36 6.29 -10.95
N PHE A 15 14.52 5.24 -10.99
CA PHE A 15 14.14 4.55 -12.20
C PHE A 15 13.44 5.48 -13.21
N SER A 16 12.53 6.32 -12.73
CA SER A 16 11.78 7.28 -13.55
C SER A 16 12.56 8.55 -13.90
N ASN A 17 13.85 8.63 -13.59
CA ASN A 17 14.67 9.85 -13.75
C ASN A 17 14.06 11.08 -13.07
N GLY A 18 13.50 10.90 -11.86
CA GLY A 18 12.89 11.98 -11.08
C GLY A 18 11.48 12.39 -11.50
N LYS A 19 10.89 11.77 -12.54
CA LYS A 19 9.48 12.04 -12.93
C LYS A 19 8.50 11.61 -11.85
N VAL A 20 8.83 10.55 -11.10
CA VAL A 20 8.06 10.13 -9.93
C VAL A 20 8.73 10.67 -8.67
N THR A 21 7.98 11.45 -7.90
CA THR A 21 8.41 11.94 -6.58
C THR A 21 7.71 11.18 -5.48
N ILE A 22 8.45 10.93 -4.39
CA ILE A 22 7.97 10.21 -3.22
C ILE A 22 7.88 11.19 -2.06
N GLU A 23 6.67 11.38 -1.53
CA GLU A 23 6.44 12.22 -0.35
C GLU A 23 6.01 11.35 0.83
N LYS A 24 6.66 11.54 1.97
CA LYS A 24 6.27 10.92 3.23
C LYS A 24 5.50 11.94 4.07
N LYS A 25 4.18 11.77 4.15
CA LYS A 25 3.28 12.65 4.92
C LYS A 25 2.92 12.01 6.26
N LEU A 26 2.66 12.85 7.25
CA LEU A 26 2.07 12.40 8.50
C LEU A 26 0.69 11.80 8.22
N ASN A 27 0.37 10.70 8.91
CA ASN A 27 -0.92 10.06 8.75
C ASN A 27 -1.99 10.81 9.55
N THR A 28 -2.83 11.57 8.85
CA THR A 28 -3.90 12.36 9.46
C THR A 28 -4.90 11.53 10.27
N THR A 29 -5.03 10.23 9.99
CA THR A 29 -5.85 9.32 10.81
C THR A 29 -5.38 9.27 12.26
N GLY A 30 -4.07 9.43 12.52
CA GLY A 30 -3.53 9.53 13.87
C GLY A 30 -4.06 10.75 14.62
N ILE A 31 -4.23 11.89 13.95
CA ILE A 31 -4.80 13.11 14.55
C ILE A 31 -6.24 12.86 14.99
N VAL A 32 -7.04 12.17 14.17
CA VAL A 32 -8.44 11.84 14.50
C VAL A 32 -8.50 10.99 15.77
N TRP A 33 -7.65 9.98 15.90
CA TRP A 33 -7.60 9.15 17.10
C TRP A 33 -7.14 9.91 18.36
N LEU A 34 -6.21 10.87 18.21
CA LEU A 34 -5.80 11.74 19.31
C LEU A 34 -6.96 12.64 19.78
N ILE A 35 -7.75 13.18 18.84
CA ILE A 35 -8.95 13.98 19.18
C ILE A 35 -9.98 13.10 19.91
N ILE A 36 -10.26 11.89 19.41
CA ILE A 36 -11.19 10.96 20.06
C ILE A 36 -10.73 10.65 21.50
N GLY A 37 -9.45 10.33 21.68
CA GLY A 37 -8.89 10.07 23.00
C GLY A 37 -9.02 11.28 23.94
N ALA A 38 -8.72 12.49 23.45
CA ALA A 38 -8.89 13.72 24.23
C ALA A 38 -10.35 13.96 24.63
N LEU A 39 -11.31 13.74 23.73
CA LEU A 39 -12.73 13.86 24.04
C LEU A 39 -13.19 12.87 25.11
N MET A 40 -12.65 11.64 25.11
CA MET A 40 -12.93 10.64 26.15
C MET A 40 -12.41 11.10 27.52
N PHE A 41 -11.25 11.75 27.59
CA PHE A 41 -10.76 12.35 28.84
C PHE A 41 -11.63 13.52 29.33
N VAL A 42 -12.08 14.37 28.40
CA VAL A 42 -12.99 15.46 28.76
C VAL A 42 -14.34 14.94 29.28
N ALA A 43 -14.87 13.87 28.64
CA ALA A 43 -16.12 13.25 29.07
C ALA A 43 -16.08 12.76 30.54
N GLN A 44 -14.91 12.29 31.00
CA GLN A 44 -14.74 11.86 32.42
C GLN A 44 -14.97 13.00 33.43
N ILE A 45 -14.62 14.23 33.06
CA ILE A 45 -14.80 15.41 33.96
C ILE A 45 -16.27 15.65 34.28
N PHE A 46 -17.16 15.26 33.34
CA PHE A 46 -18.60 15.43 33.47
C PHE A 46 -19.32 14.24 34.12
N ASP A 47 -18.66 13.08 34.20
CA ASP A 47 -19.19 11.85 34.76
C ASP A 47 -18.91 11.81 36.29
N LYS A 48 -19.83 12.36 37.07
CA LYS A 48 -19.68 12.47 38.53
C LYS A 48 -20.17 11.24 39.33
N GLU A 49 -20.86 10.29 38.70
CA GLU A 49 -21.66 9.30 39.44
C GLU A 49 -21.22 7.83 39.33
N ASN A 50 -20.38 7.43 38.40
CA ASN A 50 -20.10 6.01 38.20
C ASN A 50 -18.62 5.70 37.96
N GLY A 51 -17.92 5.28 38.98
CA GLY A 51 -16.50 4.90 38.92
C GLY A 51 -16.15 3.85 37.84
N THR A 52 -17.09 2.96 37.49
CA THR A 52 -16.88 1.95 36.43
C THR A 52 -16.87 2.57 35.05
N ILE A 53 -17.80 3.49 34.74
CA ILE A 53 -17.86 4.16 33.45
C ILE A 53 -16.65 5.09 33.29
N THR A 54 -16.31 5.84 34.31
CA THR A 54 -15.12 6.70 34.36
C THR A 54 -13.85 5.92 34.06
N MET A 55 -13.67 4.75 34.69
CA MET A 55 -12.51 3.86 34.45
C MET A 55 -12.49 3.33 33.01
N ALA A 56 -13.64 2.93 32.47
CA ALA A 56 -13.73 2.46 31.09
C ALA A 56 -13.36 3.57 30.09
N LEU A 57 -13.88 4.79 30.27
CA LEU A 57 -13.54 5.96 29.45
C LEU A 57 -12.05 6.30 29.51
N LEU A 58 -11.42 6.19 30.71
CA LEU A 58 -10.01 6.43 30.91
C LEU A 58 -9.16 5.41 30.12
N MET A 59 -9.46 4.14 30.25
CA MET A 59 -8.74 3.07 29.54
C MET A 59 -8.89 3.19 28.03
N MET A 60 -10.12 3.43 27.53
CA MET A 60 -10.38 3.62 26.11
C MET A 60 -9.70 4.89 25.58
N GLY A 61 -9.71 5.98 26.34
CA GLY A 61 -9.02 7.23 26.00
C GLY A 61 -7.51 7.03 25.87
N LEU A 62 -6.89 6.33 26.84
CA LEU A 62 -5.47 5.99 26.77
C LEU A 62 -5.12 5.11 25.56
N CYS A 63 -5.93 4.10 25.29
CA CYS A 63 -5.74 3.24 24.09
C CYS A 63 -5.86 4.05 22.79
N ALA A 64 -6.86 4.94 22.71
CA ALA A 64 -7.06 5.79 21.52
C ALA A 64 -5.89 6.75 21.30
N VAL A 65 -5.36 7.38 22.38
CA VAL A 65 -4.19 8.26 22.31
C VAL A 65 -2.95 7.48 21.89
N ALA A 66 -2.67 6.34 22.53
CA ALA A 66 -1.52 5.49 22.20
C ALA A 66 -1.57 5.04 20.73
N TYR A 67 -2.72 4.56 20.27
CA TYR A 67 -2.92 4.19 18.87
C TYR A 67 -2.77 5.39 17.93
N GLY A 68 -3.34 6.54 18.30
CA GLY A 68 -3.21 7.79 17.55
C GLY A 68 -1.76 8.21 17.36
N ILE A 69 -0.93 8.13 18.40
CA ILE A 69 0.51 8.42 18.34
C ILE A 69 1.20 7.45 17.38
N ILE A 70 0.98 6.15 17.52
CA ILE A 70 1.59 5.13 16.65
C ILE A 70 1.23 5.40 15.18
N VAL A 71 -0.06 5.63 14.89
CA VAL A 71 -0.54 5.87 13.53
C VAL A 71 -0.01 7.19 12.98
N LEU A 72 0.10 8.25 13.79
CA LEU A 72 0.64 9.55 13.38
C LEU A 72 2.09 9.44 12.91
N PHE A 73 2.91 8.66 13.61
CA PHE A 73 4.31 8.43 13.25
C PHE A 73 4.49 7.39 12.15
N ALA A 74 3.47 6.57 11.87
CA ALA A 74 3.42 5.69 10.70
C ALA A 74 3.25 6.54 9.43
N LYS A 75 4.36 7.05 8.89
CA LYS A 75 4.37 7.93 7.71
C LYS A 75 3.68 7.26 6.52
N LYS A 76 2.70 7.95 5.95
CA LYS A 76 2.04 7.51 4.72
C LYS A 76 2.90 7.94 3.52
N THR A 77 3.36 6.96 2.73
CA THR A 77 4.07 7.23 1.48
C THR A 77 3.04 7.58 0.40
N SER A 78 3.27 8.70 -0.28
CA SER A 78 2.46 9.15 -1.42
C SER A 78 3.38 9.32 -2.62
N PHE A 79 2.90 8.91 -3.79
CA PHE A 79 3.64 8.97 -5.03
C PHE A 79 2.98 9.98 -5.96
N TYR A 80 3.80 10.72 -6.70
CA TYR A 80 3.34 11.72 -7.67
C TYR A 80 4.15 11.60 -8.96
N PHE A 81 3.47 11.56 -10.09
CA PHE A 81 4.07 11.64 -11.43
C PHE A 81 3.82 13.03 -12.01
N ASN A 82 4.89 13.81 -12.23
CA ASN A 82 4.78 15.20 -12.68
C ASN A 82 3.75 16.01 -11.88
N GLY A 83 3.74 15.87 -10.54
CA GLY A 83 2.82 16.55 -9.64
C GLY A 83 1.41 15.92 -9.52
N LYS A 84 1.07 14.91 -10.34
CA LYS A 84 -0.21 14.19 -10.25
C LYS A 84 -0.09 12.99 -9.33
N ALA A 85 -1.07 12.82 -8.43
CA ALA A 85 -1.07 11.71 -7.50
C ALA A 85 -1.15 10.36 -8.21
N MET A 86 -0.44 9.38 -7.67
CA MET A 86 -0.46 7.99 -8.10
C MET A 86 -1.02 7.10 -6.98
N LYS A 87 -1.59 5.96 -7.37
CA LYS A 87 -2.08 4.94 -6.43
C LYS A 87 -1.31 3.66 -6.59
N MET A 88 -0.99 3.04 -5.45
CA MET A 88 -0.35 1.72 -5.39
C MET A 88 -1.44 0.66 -5.18
N TYR A 89 -1.41 -0.39 -6.02
CA TYR A 89 -2.25 -1.58 -5.91
C TYR A 89 -1.37 -2.81 -5.75
N ASN A 90 -1.82 -3.74 -4.92
CA ASN A 90 -1.12 -5.00 -4.65
C ASN A 90 -2.04 -6.16 -4.98
N PHE A 91 -1.71 -6.94 -6.00
CA PHE A 91 -2.47 -8.12 -6.40
C PHE A 91 -1.69 -9.36 -5.99
N MET A 92 -2.35 -10.25 -5.25
CA MET A 92 -1.72 -11.47 -4.74
C MET A 92 -2.22 -12.69 -5.50
N PHE A 93 -1.28 -13.54 -5.95
CA PHE A 93 -1.55 -14.73 -6.75
C PHE A 93 -0.90 -15.96 -6.12
N ASN A 94 -1.49 -17.13 -6.34
CA ASN A 94 -0.95 -18.40 -5.85
C ASN A 94 0.42 -18.70 -6.45
N ALA A 95 1.28 -19.37 -5.70
CA ALA A 95 2.66 -19.67 -6.10
C ALA A 95 2.73 -20.62 -7.32
N ASP A 96 1.75 -21.53 -7.48
CA ASP A 96 1.62 -22.42 -8.62
C ASP A 96 1.39 -21.70 -9.95
N ARG A 97 0.85 -20.48 -9.89
CA ARG A 97 0.61 -19.62 -11.07
C ARG A 97 1.73 -18.60 -11.30
N SER A 98 2.85 -18.71 -10.59
CA SER A 98 3.94 -17.73 -10.67
C SER A 98 4.50 -17.54 -12.07
N ALA A 99 4.66 -18.63 -12.83
CA ALA A 99 5.16 -18.58 -14.20
C ALA A 99 4.21 -17.82 -15.13
N ASP A 100 2.90 -18.05 -14.99
CA ASP A 100 1.87 -17.36 -15.78
C ASP A 100 1.86 -15.86 -15.47
N VAL A 101 1.89 -15.49 -14.17
CA VAL A 101 1.91 -14.08 -13.74
C VAL A 101 3.15 -13.36 -14.28
N ILE A 102 4.33 -13.98 -14.22
CA ILE A 102 5.57 -13.39 -14.75
C ILE A 102 5.45 -13.22 -16.26
N ARG A 103 5.06 -14.27 -16.98
CA ARG A 103 4.91 -14.26 -18.44
C ARG A 103 3.94 -13.16 -18.90
N LEU A 104 2.78 -13.06 -18.27
CA LEU A 104 1.75 -12.05 -18.60
C LEU A 104 2.21 -10.63 -18.26
N HIS A 105 2.96 -10.48 -17.15
CA HIS A 105 3.56 -9.21 -16.77
C HIS A 105 4.60 -8.74 -17.82
N GLU A 106 5.49 -9.63 -18.23
CA GLU A 106 6.52 -9.34 -19.24
C GLU A 106 5.89 -9.04 -20.62
N ALA A 107 4.78 -9.71 -20.95
CA ALA A 107 4.03 -9.46 -22.17
C ALA A 107 3.13 -8.21 -22.11
N GLY A 108 2.92 -7.62 -20.93
CA GLY A 108 2.00 -6.50 -20.73
C GLY A 108 0.52 -6.89 -20.86
N GLU A 109 0.18 -8.19 -20.71
CA GLU A 109 -1.17 -8.73 -20.85
C GLU A 109 -1.93 -8.76 -19.53
N PHE A 110 -2.09 -7.58 -18.92
CA PHE A 110 -2.74 -7.41 -17.61
C PHE A 110 -4.22 -7.83 -17.58
N GLY A 111 -4.91 -7.77 -18.72
CA GLY A 111 -6.29 -8.24 -18.84
C GLY A 111 -6.44 -9.74 -18.61
N GLU A 112 -5.49 -10.55 -19.10
CA GLU A 112 -5.52 -12.00 -18.92
C GLU A 112 -5.21 -12.43 -17.48
N MET A 113 -4.60 -11.55 -16.66
CA MET A 113 -4.37 -11.81 -15.24
C MET A 113 -5.67 -11.86 -14.42
N LEU A 114 -6.79 -11.36 -14.97
CA LEU A 114 -8.11 -11.45 -14.32
C LEU A 114 -8.56 -12.89 -14.12
N ASP A 115 -8.16 -13.79 -15.04
CA ASP A 115 -8.54 -15.20 -15.00
C ASP A 115 -7.67 -16.01 -14.02
N ILE A 116 -6.62 -15.40 -13.44
CA ILE A 116 -5.78 -16.04 -12.44
C ILE A 116 -6.41 -15.85 -11.06
N PRO A 117 -6.70 -16.94 -10.33
CA PRO A 117 -7.25 -16.87 -8.99
C PRO A 117 -6.37 -16.08 -8.03
N ARG A 118 -6.95 -15.15 -7.30
CA ARG A 118 -6.29 -14.32 -6.28
C ARG A 118 -6.45 -14.96 -4.91
N ASN A 119 -5.41 -14.80 -4.08
CA ASN A 119 -5.41 -15.35 -2.73
C ASN A 119 -4.62 -14.43 -1.80
N SER A 120 -5.23 -13.99 -0.70
CA SER A 120 -4.60 -13.10 0.28
C SER A 120 -3.41 -13.71 1.02
N ALA A 121 -3.28 -15.04 1.04
CA ALA A 121 -2.15 -15.77 1.62
C ALA A 121 -1.12 -16.20 0.56
N ALA A 122 -1.17 -15.61 -0.62
CA ALA A 122 -0.35 -15.99 -1.77
C ALA A 122 1.13 -15.61 -1.61
N LYS A 123 2.00 -16.31 -2.33
CA LYS A 123 3.45 -16.08 -2.29
C LYS A 123 3.99 -15.20 -3.41
N ILE A 124 3.13 -14.80 -4.35
CA ILE A 124 3.45 -13.91 -5.46
C ILE A 124 2.59 -12.66 -5.35
N MET A 125 3.21 -11.50 -5.45
CA MET A 125 2.54 -10.21 -5.39
C MET A 125 2.97 -9.35 -6.59
N LEU A 126 2.01 -8.88 -7.36
CA LEU A 126 2.20 -7.85 -8.38
C LEU A 126 1.86 -6.51 -7.75
N LYS A 127 2.86 -5.63 -7.65
CA LYS A 127 2.67 -4.23 -7.26
C LYS A 127 2.54 -3.38 -8.50
N ILE A 128 1.49 -2.57 -8.56
CA ILE A 128 1.26 -1.61 -9.64
C ILE A 128 1.09 -0.22 -9.05
N LEU A 129 1.91 0.71 -9.50
CA LEU A 129 1.81 2.13 -9.20
C LEU A 129 1.26 2.84 -10.44
N VAL A 130 0.04 3.36 -10.39
CA VAL A 130 -0.64 3.96 -11.54
C VAL A 130 -1.01 5.42 -11.26
N ALA A 131 -0.79 6.31 -12.24
CA ALA A 131 -1.23 7.69 -12.18
C ALA A 131 -2.77 7.76 -12.20
N ASN A 132 -3.37 8.69 -11.45
CA ASN A 132 -4.82 8.82 -11.36
C ASN A 132 -5.50 9.08 -12.71
N ASP A 133 -4.79 9.62 -13.68
CA ASP A 133 -5.27 9.88 -15.05
C ASP A 133 -4.90 8.76 -16.03
N TYR A 134 -4.34 7.65 -15.53
CA TYR A 134 -3.90 6.50 -16.34
C TYR A 134 -2.93 6.88 -17.47
N SER A 135 -2.17 7.95 -17.31
CA SER A 135 -1.17 8.39 -18.31
C SER A 135 0.09 7.53 -18.31
N VAL A 136 0.43 6.96 -17.15
CA VAL A 136 1.59 6.10 -16.94
C VAL A 136 1.32 5.17 -15.77
N ALA A 137 1.92 3.98 -15.82
CA ALA A 137 1.97 3.07 -14.68
C ALA A 137 3.36 2.43 -14.58
N TYR A 138 3.68 1.99 -13.39
CA TYR A 138 4.88 1.20 -13.11
C TYR A 138 4.46 -0.07 -12.38
N SER A 139 5.09 -1.19 -12.72
CA SER A 139 4.77 -2.45 -12.05
C SER A 139 6.03 -3.25 -11.73
N GLN A 140 5.90 -4.14 -10.74
CA GLN A 140 6.96 -5.02 -10.30
C GLN A 140 6.38 -6.26 -9.64
N ILE A 141 6.94 -7.43 -9.95
CA ILE A 141 6.58 -8.68 -9.30
C ILE A 141 7.48 -8.91 -8.10
N TRP A 142 6.86 -9.33 -7.01
CA TRP A 142 7.48 -9.66 -5.74
C TRP A 142 7.17 -11.11 -5.38
N LYS A 143 8.15 -11.80 -4.78
CA LYS A 143 7.98 -13.15 -4.25
C LYS A 143 8.21 -13.16 -2.76
N PHE A 144 7.45 -13.98 -2.06
CA PHE A 144 7.67 -14.22 -0.64
C PHE A 144 8.95 -15.03 -0.44
N SER A 145 9.89 -14.47 0.33
CA SER A 145 11.09 -15.13 0.78
C SER A 145 10.84 -15.78 2.14
N ALA A 146 10.98 -17.11 2.21
CA ALA A 146 10.86 -17.83 3.47
C ALA A 146 12.04 -17.56 4.42
N GLU A 147 13.19 -17.16 3.90
CA GLU A 147 14.37 -16.84 4.71
C GLU A 147 14.18 -15.56 5.52
N ASN A 148 13.59 -14.53 4.90
CA ASN A 148 13.41 -13.21 5.50
C ASN A 148 11.98 -12.98 6.00
N TYR A 149 11.07 -13.94 5.83
CA TYR A 149 9.64 -13.81 6.12
C TYR A 149 9.02 -12.54 5.52
N ASN A 150 9.46 -12.14 4.33
CA ASN A 150 9.03 -10.91 3.68
C ASN A 150 8.94 -11.10 2.16
N TYR A 151 8.23 -10.17 1.49
CA TYR A 151 8.21 -10.10 0.04
C TYR A 151 9.43 -9.35 -0.47
N GLU A 152 10.07 -9.90 -1.50
CA GLU A 152 11.24 -9.31 -2.14
C GLU A 152 10.98 -9.13 -3.64
N PRO A 153 11.54 -8.05 -4.26
CA PRO A 153 11.45 -7.85 -5.70
C PRO A 153 12.00 -9.05 -6.47
N SER A 154 11.22 -9.55 -7.41
CA SER A 154 11.59 -10.71 -8.24
C SER A 154 11.81 -10.35 -9.71
N THR A 155 11.40 -9.16 -10.13
CA THR A 155 11.63 -8.60 -11.47
C THR A 155 12.14 -7.17 -11.36
N GLU A 156 12.63 -6.63 -12.46
CA GLU A 156 12.88 -5.20 -12.60
C GLU A 156 11.55 -4.43 -12.57
N ILE A 157 11.64 -3.11 -12.35
CA ILE A 157 10.50 -2.21 -12.48
C ILE A 157 10.21 -2.06 -13.98
N SER A 158 8.96 -2.22 -14.37
CA SER A 158 8.50 -2.03 -15.75
C SER A 158 7.66 -0.76 -15.84
N GLU A 159 7.94 0.09 -16.83
CA GLU A 159 7.13 1.28 -17.15
C GLU A 159 6.11 0.92 -18.22
N HIS A 160 4.88 1.40 -18.07
CA HIS A 160 3.75 1.13 -18.95
C HIS A 160 3.20 2.43 -19.50
N ASP A 161 3.00 2.45 -20.81
CA ASP A 161 2.40 3.58 -21.53
C ASP A 161 0.88 3.66 -21.32
N LYS A 162 0.26 4.67 -21.92
CA LYS A 162 -1.18 4.91 -21.81
C LYS A 162 -2.03 3.74 -22.33
N ALA A 163 -1.58 3.02 -23.37
CA ALA A 163 -2.33 1.90 -23.93
C ALA A 163 -2.32 0.70 -22.96
N GLN A 164 -1.17 0.41 -22.37
CA GLN A 164 -1.04 -0.60 -21.33
C GLN A 164 -1.77 -0.21 -20.03
N CYS A 165 -1.80 1.09 -19.69
CA CYS A 165 -2.56 1.58 -18.54
C CYS A 165 -4.06 1.30 -18.66
N GLN A 166 -4.63 1.27 -19.86
CA GLN A 166 -6.03 0.88 -20.08
C GLN A 166 -6.27 -0.59 -19.73
N LYS A 167 -5.34 -1.50 -20.08
CA LYS A 167 -5.40 -2.92 -19.66
C LYS A 167 -5.21 -3.06 -18.14
N ILE A 168 -4.32 -2.27 -17.54
CA ILE A 168 -4.14 -2.20 -16.07
C ILE A 168 -5.41 -1.72 -15.39
N ASN A 169 -6.14 -0.76 -15.97
CA ASN A 169 -7.38 -0.26 -15.40
C ASN A 169 -8.43 -1.37 -15.24
N THR A 170 -8.55 -2.29 -16.20
CA THR A 170 -9.47 -3.43 -16.07
C THR A 170 -9.12 -4.31 -14.87
N LEU A 171 -7.83 -4.54 -14.61
CA LEU A 171 -7.34 -5.28 -13.44
C LEU A 171 -7.61 -4.52 -12.14
N VAL A 172 -7.45 -3.19 -12.13
CA VAL A 172 -7.65 -2.31 -10.96
C VAL A 172 -9.12 -2.18 -10.60
N VAL A 173 -10.01 -2.01 -11.59
CA VAL A 173 -11.46 -1.88 -11.34
C VAL A 173 -12.09 -3.17 -10.82
N SER A 174 -11.48 -4.33 -11.10
CA SER A 174 -11.91 -5.62 -10.59
C SER A 174 -11.44 -5.91 -9.14
N TYR A 175 -10.71 -4.95 -8.53
CA TYR A 175 -10.19 -5.04 -7.16
C TYR A 175 -11.17 -4.43 -6.17
#